data_f5a5f19a21d9b653e20c9ad5118e6435
#
_entry.id   f5a5f19a21d9b653e20c9ad5118e6435
#
_cell.length_a   1.000
_cell.length_b   1.000
_cell.length_c   1.000
_cell.angle_alpha   90.00
_cell.angle_beta   90.00
_cell.angle_gamma   90.00
#
_symmetry.space_group_name_H-M   'P 1'
#
loop_
_entity.id
_entity.type
_entity.pdbx_description
1 polymer ?
#
loop_
_entity_poly.entity_id
_entity_poly.type
_entity_poly.pdbx_seq_one_letter_code
_entity_poly.pdbx_strand_id
1 'polypeptide(L)'
;MNHLRVTSLASGSSGNALLVQADGGALLIDCGLPQRRIERHLAHAGLCPADLTAILLTHEHGDHTLSAGPLARRHALPIVANRATADALGGAIAGAELRTLPVGATAELGPFQVRSFAVPHDAAAPVGYCIRAGAWCVGLAIDLGSWDDTVVAGLRDADLVVIEANHDREKLRVAPYDWAVKQRIFGPRGHLDNVDAGALLARLGADGRRRTAWLAHLSERANSPMLALNIVGNVLAMATVACFDLHALPRSAPLTWESDRLLRQLELFG
;
A
#
# COMPACT_ATOMS: atom_id res chain seq x y z
N MET A 1 18.11 17.18 5.01
CA MET A 1 16.99 16.76 4.12
C MET A 1 16.38 15.54 4.78
N ASN A 2 15.08 15.53 5.03
CA ASN A 2 14.46 14.36 5.67
C ASN A 2 14.52 13.18 4.70
N HIS A 3 15.18 12.11 5.12
CA HIS A 3 15.26 10.86 4.39
C HIS A 3 13.94 10.09 4.59
N LEU A 4 13.33 9.58 3.52
CA LEU A 4 12.17 8.70 3.57
C LEU A 4 12.58 7.31 3.10
N ARG A 5 12.37 6.31 3.95
CA ARG A 5 12.56 4.89 3.63
C ARG A 5 11.24 4.17 3.73
N VAL A 6 10.92 3.37 2.72
CA VAL A 6 9.71 2.55 2.70
C VAL A 6 10.11 1.10 2.48
N THR A 7 9.62 0.19 3.33
CA THR A 7 9.90 -1.24 3.23
C THR A 7 8.59 -2.02 3.21
N SER A 8 8.28 -2.69 2.09
CA SER A 8 7.24 -3.71 2.08
C SER A 8 7.74 -4.91 2.86
N LEU A 9 7.04 -5.29 3.93
CA LEU A 9 7.36 -6.47 4.75
C LEU A 9 6.75 -7.74 4.16
N ALA A 10 5.58 -7.59 3.54
CA ALA A 10 4.88 -8.60 2.74
C ALA A 10 3.75 -7.92 1.95
N SER A 11 3.33 -8.54 0.85
CA SER A 11 2.23 -8.06 0.01
C SER A 11 1.49 -9.20 -0.67
N GLY A 12 0.19 -9.34 -0.39
CA GLY A 12 -0.71 -10.34 -0.96
C GLY A 12 -1.72 -10.88 0.05
N SER A 13 -2.63 -11.72 -0.40
CA SER A 13 -3.76 -12.28 0.39
C SER A 13 -3.33 -13.10 1.63
N SER A 14 -2.04 -13.37 1.82
CA SER A 14 -1.49 -14.02 3.02
C SER A 14 -1.03 -13.04 4.09
N GLY A 15 -1.12 -11.75 3.84
CA GLY A 15 -0.81 -10.66 4.76
C GLY A 15 -0.06 -9.51 4.10
N ASN A 16 -0.52 -8.31 4.43
CA ASN A 16 0.01 -7.05 3.96
C ASN A 16 0.59 -6.26 5.14
N ALA A 17 1.76 -5.70 4.97
CA ALA A 17 2.37 -4.78 5.92
C ALA A 17 3.44 -3.93 5.23
N LEU A 18 3.37 -2.62 5.40
CA LEU A 18 4.32 -1.66 4.85
C LEU A 18 4.88 -0.80 5.98
N LEU A 19 6.20 -0.71 6.09
CA LEU A 19 6.90 0.14 7.05
C LEU A 19 7.36 1.42 6.35
N VAL A 20 7.01 2.58 6.89
CA VAL A 20 7.45 3.90 6.42
C VAL A 20 8.26 4.56 7.53
N GLN A 21 9.52 4.90 7.25
CA GLN A 21 10.47 5.48 8.20
C GLN A 21 10.95 6.84 7.72
N ALA A 22 11.02 7.80 8.64
CA ALA A 22 11.66 9.09 8.44
C ALA A 22 12.45 9.48 9.70
N ASP A 23 13.24 10.56 9.62
CA ASP A 23 13.96 11.07 10.80
C ASP A 23 12.92 11.41 11.91
N GLY A 24 13.05 10.73 13.04
CA GLY A 24 12.20 10.96 14.22
C GLY A 24 10.89 10.16 14.26
N GLY A 25 10.66 9.17 13.38
CA GLY A 25 9.47 8.32 13.49
C GLY A 25 9.36 7.20 12.46
N ALA A 26 8.43 6.28 12.75
CA ALA A 26 8.07 5.20 11.83
C ALA A 26 6.57 4.92 11.88
N LEU A 27 5.96 4.60 10.75
CA LEU A 27 4.57 4.18 10.63
C LEU A 27 4.52 2.75 10.09
N LEU A 28 3.65 1.92 10.68
CA LEU A 28 3.30 0.62 10.11
C LEU A 28 1.92 0.75 9.44
N ILE A 29 1.87 0.55 8.13
CA ILE A 29 0.63 0.55 7.36
C ILE A 29 0.22 -0.89 7.17
N ASP A 30 -0.96 -1.22 7.68
CA ASP A 30 -1.49 -2.56 7.84
C ASP A 30 -0.62 -3.51 8.68
N CYS A 31 -1.24 -4.54 9.22
CA CYS A 31 -0.68 -5.42 10.22
C CYS A 31 -1.14 -6.87 9.99
N GLY A 32 -1.20 -7.26 8.70
CA GLY A 32 -1.76 -8.54 8.25
C GLY A 32 -0.84 -9.75 8.45
N LEU A 33 0.34 -9.56 9.03
CA LEU A 33 1.27 -10.65 9.33
C LEU A 33 1.17 -11.09 10.80
N PRO A 34 1.57 -12.34 11.12
CA PRO A 34 1.75 -12.75 12.52
C PRO A 34 2.68 -11.80 13.27
N GLN A 35 2.33 -11.42 14.50
CA GLN A 35 3.04 -10.43 15.31
C GLN A 35 4.55 -10.67 15.37
N ARG A 36 4.99 -11.91 15.63
CA ARG A 36 6.42 -12.28 15.68
C ARG A 36 7.14 -12.01 14.37
N ARG A 37 6.43 -12.10 13.24
CA ARG A 37 7.01 -11.81 11.92
C ARG A 37 7.19 -10.31 11.74
N ILE A 38 6.22 -9.49 12.15
CA ILE A 38 6.34 -8.03 12.16
C ILE A 38 7.50 -7.60 13.04
N GLU A 39 7.55 -8.06 14.31
CA GLU A 39 8.62 -7.73 15.25
C GLU A 39 10.01 -8.07 14.69
N ARG A 40 10.14 -9.21 14.01
CA ARG A 40 11.40 -9.61 13.36
C ARG A 40 11.76 -8.66 12.20
N HIS A 41 10.81 -8.26 11.38
CA HIS A 41 11.05 -7.31 10.29
C HIS A 41 11.43 -5.93 10.82
N LEU A 42 10.78 -5.45 11.89
CA LEU A 42 11.16 -4.21 12.56
C LEU A 42 12.60 -4.29 13.08
N ALA A 43 12.97 -5.38 13.74
CA ALA A 43 14.34 -5.59 14.24
C ALA A 43 15.39 -5.56 13.09
N HIS A 44 15.09 -6.16 11.93
CA HIS A 44 15.96 -6.06 10.73
C HIS A 44 16.04 -4.63 10.18
N ALA A 45 15.01 -3.82 10.36
CA ALA A 45 15.02 -2.39 10.00
C ALA A 45 15.66 -1.50 11.08
N GLY A 46 16.22 -2.10 12.16
CA GLY A 46 16.84 -1.38 13.27
C GLY A 46 15.84 -0.76 14.25
N LEU A 47 14.60 -1.25 14.27
CA LEU A 47 13.52 -0.75 15.12
C LEU A 47 13.04 -1.81 16.12
N CYS A 48 12.52 -1.34 17.25
CA CYS A 48 11.61 -2.13 18.07
C CYS A 48 10.16 -1.62 17.86
N PRO A 49 9.13 -2.41 18.22
CA PRO A 49 7.75 -1.97 18.05
C PRO A 49 7.41 -0.63 18.73
N ALA A 50 8.06 -0.32 19.86
CA ALA A 50 7.85 0.94 20.58
C ALA A 50 8.37 2.18 19.82
N ASP A 51 9.20 2.00 18.80
CA ASP A 51 9.68 3.09 17.93
C ASP A 51 8.66 3.51 16.89
N LEU A 52 7.56 2.74 16.75
CA LEU A 52 6.47 3.08 15.85
C LEU A 52 5.66 4.26 16.41
N THR A 53 5.41 5.25 15.58
CA THR A 53 4.54 6.38 15.89
C THR A 53 3.07 5.98 15.93
N ALA A 54 2.67 5.09 15.01
CA ALA A 54 1.30 4.57 14.90
C ALA A 54 1.23 3.35 13.96
N ILE A 55 0.11 2.61 14.08
CA ILE A 55 -0.34 1.62 13.10
C ILE A 55 -1.50 2.27 12.32
N LEU A 56 -1.36 2.41 11.00
CA LEU A 56 -2.42 2.87 10.10
C LEU A 56 -3.12 1.66 9.49
N LEU A 57 -4.44 1.65 9.49
CA LEU A 57 -5.22 0.58 8.86
C LEU A 57 -5.97 1.11 7.64
N THR A 58 -5.83 0.42 6.53
CA THR A 58 -6.53 0.74 5.28
C THR A 58 -8.00 0.32 5.33
N HIS A 59 -8.26 -0.89 5.84
CA HIS A 59 -9.60 -1.46 6.02
C HIS A 59 -9.54 -2.66 6.99
N GLU A 60 -10.69 -3.31 7.26
CA GLU A 60 -10.86 -4.31 8.32
C GLU A 60 -10.51 -5.76 7.95
N HIS A 61 -10.18 -6.09 6.70
CA HIS A 61 -9.91 -7.49 6.32
C HIS A 61 -8.74 -8.09 7.09
N GLY A 62 -8.81 -9.41 7.34
CA GLY A 62 -7.87 -10.10 8.23
C GLY A 62 -6.43 -10.09 7.75
N ASP A 63 -6.19 -10.11 6.43
CA ASP A 63 -4.86 -10.01 5.84
C ASP A 63 -4.26 -8.59 5.88
N HIS A 64 -4.98 -7.63 6.46
CA HIS A 64 -4.51 -6.27 6.80
C HIS A 64 -4.46 -6.01 8.30
N THR A 65 -5.18 -6.79 9.13
CA THR A 65 -5.39 -6.42 10.53
C THR A 65 -5.03 -7.48 11.55
N LEU A 66 -4.59 -8.69 11.12
CA LEU A 66 -4.36 -9.88 11.95
C LEU A 66 -3.68 -9.59 13.31
N SER A 67 -2.67 -8.76 13.32
CA SER A 67 -1.88 -8.45 14.52
C SER A 67 -2.03 -7.01 15.02
N ALA A 68 -2.90 -6.19 14.41
CA ALA A 68 -3.03 -4.77 14.75
C ALA A 68 -3.38 -4.57 16.24
N GLY A 69 -4.46 -5.18 16.72
CA GLY A 69 -4.86 -5.06 18.12
C GLY A 69 -3.86 -5.66 19.12
N PRO A 70 -3.40 -6.90 18.93
CA PRO A 70 -2.36 -7.50 19.79
C PRO A 70 -1.07 -6.67 19.88
N LEU A 71 -0.57 -6.20 18.74
CA LEU A 71 0.65 -5.37 18.69
C LEU A 71 0.44 -4.02 19.37
N ALA A 72 -0.69 -3.35 19.09
CA ALA A 72 -1.06 -2.06 19.68
C ALA A 72 -1.15 -2.15 21.21
N ARG A 73 -1.87 -3.14 21.74
CA ARG A 73 -2.00 -3.32 23.20
C ARG A 73 -0.66 -3.62 23.87
N ARG A 74 0.14 -4.50 23.26
CA ARG A 74 1.42 -4.93 23.86
C ARG A 74 2.42 -3.80 23.98
N HIS A 75 2.43 -2.88 23.01
CA HIS A 75 3.44 -1.83 22.90
C HIS A 75 2.88 -0.42 23.10
N ALA A 76 1.61 -0.31 23.53
CA ALA A 76 0.90 0.96 23.70
C ALA A 76 0.91 1.86 22.46
N LEU A 77 0.74 1.25 21.27
CA LEU A 77 0.75 1.95 20.00
C LEU A 77 -0.65 2.43 19.64
N PRO A 78 -0.82 3.69 19.16
CA PRO A 78 -2.09 4.12 18.64
C PRO A 78 -2.38 3.44 17.29
N ILE A 79 -3.64 3.01 17.12
CA ILE A 79 -4.20 2.59 15.84
C ILE A 79 -4.89 3.81 15.22
N VAL A 80 -4.54 4.11 13.97
CA VAL A 80 -5.18 5.16 13.17
C VAL A 80 -6.03 4.49 12.09
N ALA A 81 -7.33 4.75 12.11
CA ALA A 81 -8.29 4.23 11.14
C ALA A 81 -9.48 5.19 11.01
N ASN A 82 -10.26 5.09 9.94
CA ASN A 82 -11.55 5.77 9.92
C ASN A 82 -12.56 5.06 10.84
N ARG A 83 -13.65 5.76 11.19
CA ARG A 83 -14.63 5.26 12.16
C ARG A 83 -15.29 3.96 11.71
N ALA A 84 -15.66 3.83 10.45
CA ALA A 84 -16.34 2.63 9.94
C ALA A 84 -15.43 1.39 9.98
N THR A 85 -14.14 1.53 9.60
CA THR A 85 -13.14 0.46 9.73
C THR A 85 -12.95 0.05 11.20
N ALA A 86 -12.87 1.04 12.11
CA ALA A 86 -12.70 0.76 13.54
C ALA A 86 -13.93 0.04 14.13
N ASP A 87 -15.15 0.46 13.75
CA ASP A 87 -16.40 -0.18 14.19
C ASP A 87 -16.52 -1.61 13.66
N ALA A 88 -16.12 -1.85 12.41
CA ALA A 88 -16.10 -3.20 11.81
C ALA A 88 -15.09 -4.14 12.50
N LEU A 89 -13.95 -3.62 12.94
CA LEU A 89 -12.95 -4.38 13.71
C LEU A 89 -13.42 -4.68 15.13
N GLY A 90 -14.19 -3.80 15.75
CA GLY A 90 -14.80 -4.02 17.06
C GLY A 90 -13.83 -4.58 18.11
N GLY A 91 -14.14 -5.78 18.62
CA GLY A 91 -13.36 -6.46 19.65
C GLY A 91 -11.91 -6.76 19.27
N ALA A 92 -11.57 -6.85 17.97
CA ALA A 92 -10.21 -7.16 17.54
C ALA A 92 -9.18 -6.09 17.97
N ILE A 93 -9.61 -4.82 18.01
CA ILE A 93 -8.78 -3.68 18.45
C ILE A 93 -9.16 -3.12 19.82
N ALA A 94 -10.10 -3.75 20.52
CA ALA A 94 -10.50 -3.32 21.87
C ALA A 94 -9.32 -3.23 22.81
N GLY A 95 -9.27 -2.15 23.62
CA GLY A 95 -8.18 -1.87 24.55
C GLY A 95 -6.92 -1.26 23.93
N ALA A 96 -6.89 -1.04 22.60
CA ALA A 96 -5.89 -0.20 21.95
C ALA A 96 -6.35 1.28 21.93
N GLU A 97 -5.40 2.22 21.93
CA GLU A 97 -5.70 3.63 21.67
C GLU A 97 -6.13 3.78 20.19
N LEU A 98 -7.34 4.32 19.97
CA LEU A 98 -7.84 4.60 18.62
C LEU A 98 -7.78 6.11 18.34
N ARG A 99 -7.09 6.48 17.26
CA ARG A 99 -7.12 7.83 16.68
C ARG A 99 -7.90 7.78 15.36
N THR A 100 -9.04 8.42 15.35
CA THR A 100 -9.90 8.43 14.16
C THR A 100 -9.36 9.41 13.11
N LEU A 101 -9.11 8.91 11.90
CA LEU A 101 -8.80 9.72 10.72
C LEU A 101 -9.94 9.57 9.70
N PRO A 102 -10.83 10.57 9.55
CA PRO A 102 -11.91 10.51 8.57
C PRO A 102 -11.38 10.37 7.14
N VAL A 103 -12.18 9.74 6.27
CA VAL A 103 -11.85 9.62 4.84
C VAL A 103 -11.73 11.02 4.22
N GLY A 104 -10.65 11.26 3.49
CA GLY A 104 -10.32 12.57 2.89
C GLY A 104 -9.63 13.55 3.83
N ALA A 105 -9.52 13.23 5.13
CA ALA A 105 -8.86 14.10 6.11
C ALA A 105 -7.33 13.90 6.13
N THR A 106 -6.66 14.88 6.74
CA THR A 106 -5.21 14.89 6.97
C THR A 106 -4.93 14.93 8.47
N ALA A 107 -3.92 14.18 8.93
CA ALA A 107 -3.41 14.20 10.30
C ALA A 107 -1.89 14.30 10.31
N GLU A 108 -1.35 14.94 11.37
CA GLU A 108 0.08 14.94 11.67
C GLU A 108 0.39 13.81 12.64
N LEU A 109 1.30 12.90 12.27
CA LEU A 109 1.73 11.75 13.07
C LEU A 109 3.25 11.74 13.17
N GLY A 110 3.79 12.36 14.23
CA GLY A 110 5.23 12.57 14.34
C GLY A 110 5.77 13.41 13.16
N PRO A 111 6.77 12.92 12.43
CA PRO A 111 7.33 13.64 11.28
C PRO A 111 6.47 13.51 9.99
N PHE A 112 5.36 12.80 10.05
CA PHE A 112 4.54 12.47 8.88
C PHE A 112 3.26 13.30 8.82
N GLN A 113 2.98 13.84 7.63
CA GLN A 113 1.65 14.29 7.25
C GLN A 113 0.95 13.16 6.49
N VAL A 114 -0.15 12.66 7.05
CA VAL A 114 -0.90 11.52 6.52
C VAL A 114 -2.26 11.98 6.04
N ARG A 115 -2.56 11.85 4.76
CA ARG A 115 -3.88 12.10 4.16
C ARG A 115 -4.48 10.79 3.70
N SER A 116 -5.70 10.48 4.14
CA SER A 116 -6.49 9.36 3.65
C SER A 116 -7.31 9.76 2.42
N PHE A 117 -7.62 8.79 1.55
CA PHE A 117 -8.58 8.97 0.45
C PHE A 117 -9.35 7.68 0.21
N ALA A 118 -10.59 7.77 -0.27
CA ALA A 118 -11.42 6.60 -0.54
C ALA A 118 -10.86 5.76 -1.67
N VAL A 119 -10.98 4.42 -1.53
CA VAL A 119 -10.71 3.46 -2.60
C VAL A 119 -11.91 2.53 -2.77
N PRO A 120 -12.28 2.11 -4.01
CA PRO A 120 -13.39 1.20 -4.23
C PRO A 120 -13.02 -0.24 -3.88
N HIS A 121 -13.48 -0.72 -2.70
CA HIS A 121 -13.31 -2.10 -2.27
C HIS A 121 -14.52 -2.60 -1.47
N ASP A 122 -14.66 -3.91 -1.25
CA ASP A 122 -15.77 -4.53 -0.52
C ASP A 122 -15.52 -4.58 1.00
N ALA A 123 -15.21 -3.44 1.58
CA ALA A 123 -15.00 -3.20 3.00
C ALA A 123 -15.89 -2.06 3.51
N ALA A 124 -15.88 -1.80 4.82
CA ALA A 124 -16.78 -0.81 5.47
C ALA A 124 -16.53 0.62 4.97
N ALA A 125 -15.27 1.05 4.93
CA ALA A 125 -14.84 2.34 4.35
C ALA A 125 -13.35 2.26 3.99
N PRO A 126 -12.97 1.53 2.95
CA PRO A 126 -11.58 1.30 2.61
C PRO A 126 -10.90 2.58 2.13
N VAL A 127 -9.63 2.77 2.53
CA VAL A 127 -8.85 3.95 2.21
C VAL A 127 -7.46 3.61 1.68
N GLY A 128 -6.97 4.46 0.77
CA GLY A 128 -5.56 4.63 0.50
C GLY A 128 -4.98 5.76 1.34
N TYR A 129 -3.66 5.87 1.38
CA TYR A 129 -2.94 6.92 2.09
C TYR A 129 -1.93 7.61 1.19
N CYS A 130 -1.82 8.92 1.34
CA CYS A 130 -0.69 9.73 0.90
C CYS A 130 0.07 10.17 2.15
N ILE A 131 1.33 9.74 2.31
CA ILE A 131 2.16 9.97 3.50
C ILE A 131 3.37 10.79 3.07
N ARG A 132 3.49 11.98 3.62
CA ARG A 132 4.57 12.93 3.34
C ARG A 132 5.49 13.05 4.54
N ALA A 133 6.80 13.07 4.27
CA ALA A 133 7.83 13.45 5.25
C ALA A 133 8.84 14.37 4.56
N GLY A 134 8.89 15.62 4.98
CA GLY A 134 9.69 16.67 4.31
C GLY A 134 9.26 16.84 2.84
N ALA A 135 10.20 16.70 1.91
CA ALA A 135 9.96 16.84 0.47
C ALA A 135 9.38 15.57 -0.18
N TRP A 136 9.44 14.43 0.49
CA TRP A 136 9.12 13.11 -0.08
C TRP A 136 7.73 12.67 0.27
N CYS A 137 7.11 11.92 -0.64
CA CYS A 137 5.76 11.39 -0.47
C CYS A 137 5.67 9.94 -0.97
N VAL A 138 5.04 9.07 -0.18
CA VAL A 138 4.58 7.77 -0.61
C VAL A 138 3.06 7.73 -0.69
N GLY A 139 2.53 7.29 -1.83
CA GLY A 139 1.11 7.07 -2.03
C GLY A 139 0.82 5.58 -2.12
N LEU A 140 -0.18 5.10 -1.41
CA LEU A 140 -0.59 3.69 -1.48
C LEU A 140 -2.09 3.55 -1.68
N ALA A 141 -2.47 2.63 -2.58
CA ALA A 141 -3.83 2.18 -2.82
C ALA A 141 -3.78 0.67 -3.12
N ILE A 142 -4.05 -0.12 -2.10
CA ILE A 142 -4.07 -1.58 -2.14
C ILE A 142 -5.49 -2.03 -1.85
N ASP A 143 -5.91 -3.14 -2.44
CA ASP A 143 -7.29 -3.60 -2.43
C ASP A 143 -8.25 -2.54 -2.98
N LEU A 144 -8.26 -2.45 -4.29
CA LEU A 144 -9.18 -1.60 -5.03
C LEU A 144 -9.64 -2.33 -6.30
N GLY A 145 -10.95 -2.42 -6.51
CA GLY A 145 -11.51 -3.10 -7.69
C GLY A 145 -11.57 -2.20 -8.93
N SER A 146 -11.46 -0.89 -8.76
CA SER A 146 -11.46 0.13 -9.80
C SER A 146 -10.81 1.41 -9.30
N TRP A 147 -10.58 2.38 -10.17
CA TRP A 147 -10.06 3.70 -9.79
C TRP A 147 -10.81 4.83 -10.48
N ASP A 148 -10.79 5.99 -9.85
CA ASP A 148 -11.39 7.24 -10.29
C ASP A 148 -10.46 8.43 -10.04
N ASP A 149 -10.94 9.64 -10.27
CA ASP A 149 -10.18 10.86 -10.03
C ASP A 149 -9.82 11.06 -8.55
N THR A 150 -10.54 10.46 -7.61
CA THR A 150 -10.22 10.49 -6.16
C THR A 150 -8.92 9.72 -5.90
N VAL A 151 -8.81 8.51 -6.46
CA VAL A 151 -7.59 7.69 -6.36
C VAL A 151 -6.42 8.39 -7.06
N VAL A 152 -6.63 8.92 -8.26
CA VAL A 152 -5.60 9.69 -8.99
C VAL A 152 -5.12 10.89 -8.18
N ALA A 153 -6.04 11.68 -7.62
CA ALA A 153 -5.71 12.83 -6.78
C ALA A 153 -4.99 12.42 -5.48
N GLY A 154 -5.35 11.25 -4.92
CA GLY A 154 -4.71 10.66 -3.74
C GLY A 154 -3.24 10.30 -3.98
N LEU A 155 -2.90 9.83 -5.18
CA LEU A 155 -1.57 9.31 -5.53
C LEU A 155 -0.69 10.31 -6.29
N ARG A 156 -1.24 11.42 -6.79
CA ARG A 156 -0.57 12.35 -7.73
C ARG A 156 0.78 12.86 -7.24
N ASP A 157 0.89 13.19 -5.95
CA ASP A 157 2.07 13.81 -5.37
C ASP A 157 3.17 12.80 -4.96
N ALA A 158 2.90 11.50 -5.09
CA ALA A 158 3.80 10.47 -4.61
C ALA A 158 5.08 10.35 -5.46
N ASP A 159 6.21 10.16 -4.81
CA ASP A 159 7.51 9.77 -5.39
C ASP A 159 7.60 8.25 -5.51
N LEU A 160 7.04 7.53 -4.52
CA LEU A 160 6.79 6.11 -4.55
C LEU A 160 5.28 5.87 -4.59
N VAL A 161 4.80 5.23 -5.64
CA VAL A 161 3.40 4.82 -5.81
C VAL A 161 3.28 3.33 -5.57
N VAL A 162 2.51 2.92 -4.56
CA VAL A 162 2.22 1.50 -4.26
C VAL A 162 0.78 1.23 -4.63
N ILE A 163 0.54 0.48 -5.69
CA ILE A 163 -0.81 0.16 -6.17
C ILE A 163 -1.01 -1.33 -6.35
N GLU A 164 -2.25 -1.75 -6.25
CA GLU A 164 -2.63 -3.11 -6.56
C GLU A 164 -2.43 -3.44 -8.04
N ALA A 165 -1.91 -4.66 -8.32
CA ALA A 165 -1.94 -5.33 -9.61
C ALA A 165 -2.24 -6.80 -9.34
N ASN A 166 -3.49 -7.09 -8.96
CA ASN A 166 -3.84 -8.37 -8.35
C ASN A 166 -3.76 -9.52 -9.35
N HIS A 167 -4.38 -9.39 -10.52
CA HIS A 167 -4.54 -10.53 -11.41
C HIS A 167 -4.38 -10.19 -12.89
N ASP A 168 -4.05 -11.21 -13.66
CA ASP A 168 -4.28 -11.26 -15.10
C ASP A 168 -5.68 -11.80 -15.36
N ARG A 169 -6.43 -11.15 -16.25
CA ARG A 169 -7.84 -11.50 -16.55
C ARG A 169 -8.00 -12.94 -17.04
N GLU A 170 -7.14 -13.37 -17.94
CA GLU A 170 -7.24 -14.72 -18.52
C GLU A 170 -6.84 -15.79 -17.50
N LYS A 171 -5.78 -15.55 -16.73
CA LYS A 171 -5.41 -16.46 -15.64
C LYS A 171 -6.50 -16.57 -14.59
N LEU A 172 -7.17 -15.47 -14.23
CA LEU A 172 -8.26 -15.52 -13.25
C LEU A 172 -9.45 -16.34 -13.77
N ARG A 173 -9.77 -16.25 -15.09
CA ARG A 173 -10.85 -17.06 -15.69
C ARG A 173 -10.63 -18.56 -15.51
N VAL A 174 -9.39 -19.02 -15.65
CA VAL A 174 -9.02 -20.45 -15.55
C VAL A 174 -8.53 -20.87 -14.17
N ALA A 175 -8.32 -19.93 -13.25
CA ALA A 175 -7.84 -20.21 -11.90
C ALA A 175 -8.85 -21.13 -11.16
N PRO A 176 -8.38 -22.00 -10.24
CA PRO A 176 -9.22 -22.95 -9.52
C PRO A 176 -9.96 -22.26 -8.35
N TYR A 177 -10.75 -21.23 -8.67
CA TYR A 177 -11.68 -20.57 -7.77
C TYR A 177 -13.12 -20.85 -8.21
N ASP A 178 -14.04 -20.90 -7.24
CA ASP A 178 -15.45 -20.91 -7.53
C ASP A 178 -15.87 -19.64 -8.30
N TRP A 179 -16.91 -19.79 -9.12
CA TRP A 179 -17.39 -18.69 -9.97
C TRP A 179 -17.78 -17.44 -9.19
N ALA A 180 -18.41 -17.60 -8.02
CA ALA A 180 -18.75 -16.48 -7.13
C ALA A 180 -17.52 -15.69 -6.68
N VAL A 181 -16.42 -16.38 -6.34
CA VAL A 181 -15.14 -15.76 -5.99
C VAL A 181 -14.55 -15.00 -7.18
N LYS A 182 -14.59 -15.60 -8.38
CA LYS A 182 -14.12 -14.91 -9.60
C LYS A 182 -14.93 -13.65 -9.88
N GLN A 183 -16.26 -13.73 -9.78
CA GLN A 183 -17.14 -12.56 -9.96
C GLN A 183 -16.84 -11.45 -8.95
N ARG A 184 -16.59 -11.80 -7.68
CA ARG A 184 -16.18 -10.85 -6.65
C ARG A 184 -14.86 -10.17 -7.04
N ILE A 185 -13.84 -10.94 -7.44
CA ILE A 185 -12.52 -10.42 -7.82
C ILE A 185 -12.64 -9.50 -9.05
N PHE A 186 -13.39 -9.89 -10.09
CA PHE A 186 -13.62 -9.07 -11.29
C PHE A 186 -14.50 -7.84 -11.07
N GLY A 187 -15.21 -7.78 -9.95
CA GLY A 187 -16.16 -6.71 -9.68
C GLY A 187 -15.48 -5.36 -9.43
N PRO A 188 -16.19 -4.24 -9.62
CA PRO A 188 -15.63 -2.89 -9.45
C PRO A 188 -15.25 -2.54 -7.99
N ARG A 189 -15.59 -3.40 -7.06
CA ARG A 189 -15.18 -3.37 -5.65
C ARG A 189 -14.37 -4.60 -5.25
N GLY A 190 -13.89 -5.38 -6.21
CA GLY A 190 -13.02 -6.53 -6.01
C GLY A 190 -11.56 -6.14 -5.97
N HIS A 191 -10.80 -6.59 -6.99
CA HIS A 191 -9.36 -6.35 -7.07
C HIS A 191 -8.95 -5.89 -8.47
N LEU A 192 -7.98 -4.97 -8.54
CA LEU A 192 -7.51 -4.36 -9.78
C LEU A 192 -6.71 -5.35 -10.62
N ASP A 193 -7.02 -5.47 -11.89
CA ASP A 193 -6.22 -6.25 -12.80
C ASP A 193 -4.98 -5.51 -13.30
N ASN A 194 -4.07 -6.23 -13.95
CA ASN A 194 -2.79 -5.68 -14.42
C ASN A 194 -2.98 -4.58 -15.48
N VAL A 195 -4.02 -4.65 -16.33
CA VAL A 195 -4.27 -3.66 -17.39
C VAL A 195 -4.77 -2.37 -16.76
N ASP A 196 -5.71 -2.44 -15.83
CA ASP A 196 -6.26 -1.27 -15.14
C ASP A 196 -5.21 -0.65 -14.19
N ALA A 197 -4.32 -1.45 -13.58
CA ALA A 197 -3.15 -0.95 -12.86
C ALA A 197 -2.21 -0.14 -13.78
N GLY A 198 -1.94 -0.65 -14.98
CA GLY A 198 -1.17 0.07 -16.01
C GLY A 198 -1.85 1.36 -16.46
N ALA A 199 -3.18 1.35 -16.63
CA ALA A 199 -3.96 2.53 -17.00
C ALA A 199 -3.94 3.62 -15.91
N LEU A 200 -4.04 3.22 -14.61
CA LEU A 200 -3.87 4.14 -13.48
C LEU A 200 -2.48 4.78 -13.48
N LEU A 201 -1.42 3.99 -13.65
CA LEU A 201 -0.06 4.54 -13.73
C LEU A 201 0.12 5.44 -14.96
N ALA A 202 -0.44 5.08 -16.11
CA ALA A 202 -0.40 5.94 -17.30
C ALA A 202 -1.09 7.29 -17.05
N ARG A 203 -2.21 7.30 -16.35
CA ARG A 203 -2.93 8.53 -15.95
C ARG A 203 -2.10 9.38 -14.97
N LEU A 204 -1.40 8.76 -14.01
CA LEU A 204 -0.51 9.44 -13.08
C LEU A 204 0.75 9.97 -13.77
N GLY A 205 1.30 9.23 -14.73
CA GLY A 205 2.53 9.58 -15.45
C GLY A 205 2.36 10.63 -16.54
N ALA A 206 1.14 11.10 -16.80
CA ALA A 206 0.86 12.12 -17.81
C ALA A 206 1.55 13.48 -17.56
N ASP A 207 2.01 13.72 -16.32
CA ASP A 207 2.79 14.90 -15.95
C ASP A 207 4.31 14.76 -16.24
N GLY A 208 4.76 13.59 -16.68
CA GLY A 208 6.16 13.29 -16.99
C GLY A 208 7.09 13.20 -15.77
N ARG A 209 6.58 13.35 -14.55
CA ARG A 209 7.38 13.29 -13.32
C ARG A 209 7.90 11.86 -13.10
N ARG A 210 9.21 11.73 -12.88
CA ARG A 210 9.81 10.43 -12.53
C ARG A 210 9.35 9.95 -11.17
N ARG A 211 8.95 8.67 -11.11
CA ARG A 211 8.46 7.99 -9.90
C ARG A 211 8.91 6.54 -9.88
N THR A 212 8.97 5.98 -8.69
CA THR A 212 8.98 4.52 -8.53
C THR A 212 7.55 4.03 -8.38
N ALA A 213 7.20 2.92 -9.02
CA ALA A 213 5.91 2.26 -8.83
C ALA A 213 6.11 0.82 -8.38
N TRP A 214 5.44 0.46 -7.29
CA TRP A 214 5.38 -0.88 -6.75
C TRP A 214 4.01 -1.50 -7.05
N LEU A 215 4.04 -2.62 -7.78
CA LEU A 215 2.88 -3.46 -8.03
C LEU A 215 2.70 -4.40 -6.85
N ALA A 216 1.63 -4.21 -6.11
CA ALA A 216 1.34 -4.85 -4.83
C ALA A 216 0.18 -5.86 -4.95
N HIS A 217 -0.03 -6.65 -3.90
CA HIS A 217 -1.17 -7.55 -3.70
C HIS A 217 -1.40 -8.54 -4.86
N LEU A 218 -0.31 -9.10 -5.42
CA LEU A 218 -0.38 -10.02 -6.54
C LEU A 218 -1.02 -11.35 -6.11
N SER A 219 -2.04 -11.80 -6.85
CA SER A 219 -2.68 -13.09 -6.66
C SER A 219 -1.69 -14.23 -6.89
N GLU A 220 -1.69 -15.21 -5.98
CA GLU A 220 -0.84 -16.39 -6.09
C GLU A 220 -1.22 -17.29 -7.26
N ARG A 221 -2.53 -17.37 -7.56
CA ARG A 221 -3.08 -18.30 -8.55
C ARG A 221 -3.33 -17.64 -9.90
N ALA A 222 -3.59 -16.34 -9.91
CA ALA A 222 -3.99 -15.62 -11.10
C ALA A 222 -2.99 -14.54 -11.55
N ASN A 223 -1.76 -14.54 -10.99
CA ASN A 223 -0.71 -13.59 -11.40
C ASN A 223 0.70 -14.18 -11.21
N SER A 224 1.70 -13.42 -11.63
CA SER A 224 3.11 -13.58 -11.24
C SER A 224 3.81 -12.22 -11.36
N PRO A 225 4.95 -12.00 -10.65
CA PRO A 225 5.71 -10.76 -10.76
C PRO A 225 6.07 -10.38 -12.20
N MET A 226 6.59 -11.32 -12.96
CA MET A 226 6.97 -11.09 -14.37
C MET A 226 5.77 -10.74 -15.24
N LEU A 227 4.63 -11.41 -15.06
CA LEU A 227 3.42 -11.16 -15.84
C LEU A 227 2.85 -9.77 -15.53
N ALA A 228 2.77 -9.39 -14.26
CA ALA A 228 2.32 -8.07 -13.84
C ALA A 228 3.21 -6.97 -14.44
N LEU A 229 4.54 -7.10 -14.30
CA LEU A 229 5.50 -6.14 -14.87
C LEU A 229 5.39 -6.04 -16.40
N ASN A 230 5.25 -7.16 -17.11
CA ASN A 230 5.14 -7.16 -18.58
C ASN A 230 3.84 -6.48 -19.03
N ILE A 231 2.69 -6.81 -18.42
CA ILE A 231 1.40 -6.23 -18.82
C ILE A 231 1.37 -4.73 -18.51
N VAL A 232 1.72 -4.33 -17.29
CA VAL A 232 1.76 -2.92 -16.89
C VAL A 232 2.76 -2.14 -17.76
N GLY A 233 3.96 -2.68 -17.99
CA GLY A 233 4.96 -2.08 -18.86
C GLY A 233 4.47 -1.87 -20.31
N ASN A 234 3.76 -2.85 -20.86
CA ASN A 234 3.16 -2.72 -22.20
C ASN A 234 2.08 -1.64 -22.25
N VAL A 235 1.22 -1.55 -21.23
CA VAL A 235 0.20 -0.47 -21.14
C VAL A 235 0.87 0.91 -21.08
N LEU A 236 1.91 1.07 -20.28
CA LEU A 236 2.67 2.32 -20.21
C LEU A 236 3.36 2.66 -21.52
N ALA A 237 3.96 1.68 -22.19
CA ALA A 237 4.57 1.87 -23.51
C ALA A 237 3.56 2.30 -24.56
N MET A 238 2.37 1.69 -24.60
CA MET A 238 1.27 2.09 -25.50
C MET A 238 0.77 3.52 -25.20
N ALA A 239 0.80 3.93 -23.93
CA ALA A 239 0.45 5.29 -23.52
C ALA A 239 1.61 6.29 -23.67
N THR A 240 2.78 5.87 -24.16
CA THR A 240 4.00 6.68 -24.28
C THR A 240 4.49 7.28 -22.95
N VAL A 241 4.28 6.55 -21.84
CA VAL A 241 4.69 6.93 -20.49
C VAL A 241 5.93 6.12 -20.09
N ALA A 242 7.06 6.80 -19.89
CA ALA A 242 8.35 6.18 -19.56
C ALA A 242 8.95 6.68 -18.22
N CYS A 243 8.13 7.31 -17.38
CA CYS A 243 8.58 7.99 -16.16
C CYS A 243 8.56 7.11 -14.89
N PHE A 244 8.21 5.82 -15.01
CA PHE A 244 8.16 4.90 -13.86
C PHE A 244 9.31 3.90 -13.84
N ASP A 245 9.94 3.76 -12.64
CA ASP A 245 10.75 2.62 -12.28
C ASP A 245 9.83 1.57 -11.64
N LEU A 246 9.53 0.47 -12.39
CA LEU A 246 8.52 -0.52 -12.02
C LEU A 246 9.12 -1.69 -11.26
N HIS A 247 8.52 -2.03 -10.12
CA HIS A 247 8.86 -3.25 -9.37
C HIS A 247 7.59 -3.98 -8.95
N ALA A 248 7.61 -5.31 -8.96
CA ALA A 248 6.57 -6.12 -8.36
C ALA A 248 6.98 -6.51 -6.94
N LEU A 249 6.12 -6.26 -5.96
CA LEU A 249 6.40 -6.58 -4.56
C LEU A 249 6.47 -8.10 -4.34
N PRO A 250 7.52 -8.59 -3.67
CA PRO A 250 7.58 -9.97 -3.24
C PRO A 250 6.49 -10.26 -2.20
N ARG A 251 5.90 -11.47 -2.25
CA ARG A 251 4.86 -11.89 -1.31
C ARG A 251 5.35 -11.95 0.14
N SER A 252 6.57 -12.38 0.37
CA SER A 252 7.06 -12.70 1.71
C SER A 252 8.49 -12.25 2.01
N ALA A 253 9.18 -11.68 1.04
CA ALA A 253 10.50 -11.07 1.22
C ALA A 253 10.37 -9.55 1.27
N PRO A 254 11.17 -8.84 2.09
CA PRO A 254 11.13 -7.40 2.11
C PRO A 254 11.72 -6.80 0.83
N LEU A 255 11.13 -5.69 0.39
CA LEU A 255 11.68 -4.81 -0.64
C LEU A 255 11.72 -3.39 -0.07
N THR A 256 12.85 -2.70 -0.22
CA THR A 256 13.03 -1.35 0.32
C THR A 256 13.27 -0.33 -0.80
N TRP A 257 12.59 0.81 -0.69
CA TRP A 257 12.83 2.03 -1.44
C TRP A 257 13.38 3.11 -0.52
N GLU A 258 14.29 3.93 -1.04
CA GLU A 258 14.92 5.05 -0.32
C GLU A 258 14.92 6.29 -1.20
N SER A 259 14.53 7.42 -0.61
CA SER A 259 14.40 8.70 -1.32
C SER A 259 15.72 9.24 -1.92
N ASP A 260 16.85 8.97 -1.29
CA ASP A 260 18.17 9.43 -1.74
C ASP A 260 18.69 8.68 -2.97
N ARG A 261 18.20 7.49 -3.27
CA ARG A 261 18.56 6.79 -4.51
C ARG A 261 18.04 7.52 -5.75
N LEU A 262 16.86 8.16 -5.65
CA LEU A 262 16.34 9.03 -6.72
C LEU A 262 17.23 10.26 -6.96
N LEU A 263 17.74 10.90 -5.90
CA LEU A 263 18.65 12.04 -6.04
C LEU A 263 19.96 11.66 -6.73
N ARG A 264 20.57 10.53 -6.36
CA ARG A 264 21.80 10.04 -6.99
C ARG A 264 21.61 9.68 -8.47
N GLN A 265 20.44 9.19 -8.86
CA GLN A 265 20.12 8.94 -10.26
C GLN A 265 19.94 10.25 -11.05
N LEU A 266 19.33 11.27 -10.46
CA LEU A 266 19.16 12.58 -11.10
C LEU A 266 20.51 13.30 -11.28
N GLU A 267 21.46 13.19 -10.34
CA GLU A 267 22.81 13.77 -10.42
C GLU A 267 23.70 13.07 -11.46
N LEU A 268 23.42 11.80 -11.81
CA LEU A 268 24.19 11.05 -12.81
C LEU A 268 23.76 11.34 -14.27
N PHE A 269 22.60 11.99 -14.47
CA PHE A 269 22.02 12.28 -15.78
C PHE A 269 21.70 13.78 -15.99
N GLY A 270 22.18 14.66 -15.09
CA GLY A 270 22.00 16.12 -15.13
C GLY A 270 23.19 16.86 -15.75
#